data_0bc45f95fe416d799cd0a7ccfb8d2416
#
_entry.id   0bc45f95fe416d799cd0a7ccfb8d2416
#
_cell.length_a   1.000
_cell.length_b   1.000
_cell.length_c   1.000
_cell.angle_alpha   90.00
_cell.angle_beta   90.00
_cell.angle_gamma   90.00
#
_symmetry.space_group_name_H-M   'P 1'
#
loop_
_entity.id
_entity.type
_entity.pdbx_description
1 polymer ?
#
loop_
_entity_poly.entity_id
_entity_poly.type
_entity_poly.pdbx_seq_one_letter_code
_entity_poly.pdbx_strand_id
1 'polypeptide(L)'
;MTRVYDEKYILSAKRSYALRLCAVILLCMLFCAGYVLSILYPGSKWLTLGIGAAGCIVCCTVGLLLLTPSARKCRLLKEIASGLSASDELLFISCGGMRNFEFSNYSVLVFSGKDGDGRSYERELLFEGKCPFTPGEKAVISSYRGLITAYERQLGGESNC
;
A
#
# COMPACT_ATOMS: atom_id res chain seq x y z
N MET A 1 -1.53 -22.52 1.59
CA MET A 1 -1.63 -21.20 0.96
C MET A 1 -0.97 -20.14 1.84
N THR A 2 0.09 -19.49 1.36
CA THR A 2 0.85 -18.47 2.11
C THR A 2 0.22 -17.11 1.86
N ARG A 3 -0.24 -16.45 2.93
CA ARG A 3 -0.80 -15.09 2.83
C ARG A 3 0.35 -14.06 2.83
N VAL A 4 0.36 -13.16 1.85
CA VAL A 4 1.35 -12.07 1.75
C VAL A 4 1.05 -10.99 2.79
N TYR A 5 -0.24 -10.70 3.01
CA TYR A 5 -0.69 -9.71 3.99
C TYR A 5 -1.26 -10.40 5.22
N ASP A 6 -0.37 -10.63 6.19
CA ASP A 6 -0.72 -11.25 7.46
C ASP A 6 -1.44 -10.25 8.37
N GLU A 7 -2.20 -10.75 9.34
CA GLU A 7 -2.93 -9.90 10.30
C GLU A 7 -2.01 -8.94 11.04
N LYS A 8 -0.79 -9.38 11.37
CA LYS A 8 0.27 -8.55 11.97
C LYS A 8 0.66 -7.37 11.06
N TYR A 9 0.73 -7.60 9.74
CA TYR A 9 1.04 -6.57 8.76
C TYR A 9 -0.06 -5.51 8.71
N ILE A 10 -1.32 -5.94 8.69
CA ILE A 10 -2.49 -5.05 8.69
C ILE A 10 -2.52 -4.20 9.97
N LEU A 11 -2.23 -4.80 11.12
CA LEU A 11 -2.15 -4.11 12.42
C LEU A 11 -1.01 -3.07 12.44
N SER A 12 0.15 -3.41 11.90
CA SER A 12 1.29 -2.48 11.81
C SER A 12 0.99 -1.28 10.91
N ALA A 13 0.30 -1.50 9.79
CA ALA A 13 -0.13 -0.43 8.90
C ALA A 13 -1.14 0.50 9.57
N LYS A 14 -2.13 -0.04 10.30
CA LYS A 14 -3.09 0.75 11.09
C LYS A 14 -2.39 1.56 12.17
N ARG A 15 -1.43 0.98 12.89
CA ARG A 15 -0.65 1.66 13.93
C ARG A 15 0.18 2.81 13.33
N SER A 16 0.81 2.57 12.20
CA SER A 16 1.58 3.61 11.49
C SER A 16 0.67 4.77 11.03
N TYR A 17 -0.53 4.47 10.53
CA TYR A 17 -1.51 5.49 10.17
C TYR A 17 -1.96 6.30 11.39
N ALA A 18 -2.27 5.65 12.51
CA ALA A 18 -2.68 6.31 13.75
C ALA A 18 -1.57 7.24 14.29
N LEU A 19 -0.29 6.80 14.27
CA LEU A 19 0.84 7.62 14.69
C LEU A 19 0.99 8.87 13.81
N ARG A 20 0.86 8.74 12.49
CA ARG A 20 0.92 9.88 11.56
C ARG A 20 -0.25 10.84 11.77
N LEU A 21 -1.44 10.31 12.02
CA LEU A 21 -2.62 11.12 12.34
C LEU A 21 -2.40 11.92 13.64
N CYS A 22 -1.91 11.28 14.71
CA CYS A 22 -1.58 11.96 15.95
C CYS A 22 -0.52 13.06 15.76
N ALA A 23 0.51 12.80 14.94
CA ALA A 23 1.53 13.81 14.64
C ALA A 23 0.95 15.03 13.91
N VAL A 24 0.06 14.83 12.95
CA VAL A 24 -0.61 15.94 12.24
C VAL A 24 -1.52 16.72 13.18
N ILE A 25 -2.29 16.04 14.04
CA ILE A 25 -3.16 16.70 15.04
C ILE A 25 -2.31 17.55 16.01
N LEU A 26 -1.19 17.01 16.50
CA LEU A 26 -0.30 17.72 17.40
C LEU A 26 0.30 18.96 16.72
N LEU A 27 0.70 18.84 15.46
CA LEU A 27 1.17 19.97 14.65
C LEU A 27 0.09 21.06 14.52
N CYS A 28 -1.15 20.68 14.23
CA CYS A 28 -2.27 21.63 14.17
C CYS A 28 -2.49 22.33 15.52
N MET A 29 -2.45 21.59 16.62
CA MET A 29 -2.59 22.16 17.97
C MET A 29 -1.51 23.18 18.29
N LEU A 30 -0.24 22.92 17.91
CA LEU A 30 0.86 23.85 18.09
C LEU A 30 0.66 25.15 17.29
N PHE A 31 0.22 25.06 16.04
CA PHE A 31 -0.08 26.24 15.23
C PHE A 31 -1.29 27.03 15.79
N CYS A 32 -2.33 26.34 16.25
CA CYS A 32 -3.47 27.00 16.91
C CYS A 32 -3.03 27.72 18.18
N ALA A 33 -2.22 27.10 19.04
CA ALA A 33 -1.68 27.72 20.23
C ALA A 33 -0.83 28.95 19.90
N GLY A 34 0.06 28.87 18.91
CA GLY A 34 0.86 29.99 18.43
C GLY A 34 0.01 31.15 17.90
N TYR A 35 -1.06 30.82 17.17
CA TYR A 35 -2.01 31.81 16.65
C TYR A 35 -2.75 32.52 17.80
N VAL A 36 -3.24 31.79 18.78
CA VAL A 36 -3.89 32.37 19.97
C VAL A 36 -2.94 33.28 20.75
N LEU A 37 -1.69 32.83 20.96
CA LEU A 37 -0.68 33.65 21.62
C LEU A 37 -0.38 34.94 20.85
N SER A 38 -0.35 34.88 19.52
CA SER A 38 -0.13 36.08 18.68
C SER A 38 -1.25 37.11 18.75
N ILE A 39 -2.49 36.69 19.11
CA ILE A 39 -3.61 37.57 19.35
C ILE A 39 -3.53 38.24 20.74
N LEU A 40 -3.11 37.45 21.75
CA LEU A 40 -3.00 37.93 23.13
C LEU A 40 -1.89 38.96 23.33
N TYR A 41 -0.79 38.82 22.57
CA TYR A 41 0.31 39.77 22.54
C TYR A 41 0.19 40.66 21.30
N PRO A 42 -0.39 41.87 21.44
CA PRO A 42 -0.68 42.72 20.30
C PRO A 42 0.61 43.25 19.67
N GLY A 43 1.08 42.50 18.71
CA GLY A 43 2.11 42.89 17.75
C GLY A 43 1.49 43.45 16.48
N SER A 44 2.26 43.42 15.40
CA SER A 44 1.74 43.82 14.08
C SER A 44 0.61 42.88 13.64
N LYS A 45 -0.55 43.42 13.25
CA LYS A 45 -1.69 42.67 12.69
C LYS A 45 -1.30 41.78 11.51
N TRP A 46 -0.30 42.22 10.74
CA TRP A 46 0.26 41.48 9.61
C TRP A 46 1.00 40.20 10.05
N LEU A 47 1.66 40.23 11.20
CA LEU A 47 2.38 39.08 11.76
C LEU A 47 1.40 37.99 12.19
N THR A 48 0.29 38.36 12.84
CA THR A 48 -0.78 37.42 13.23
C THR A 48 -1.42 36.76 12.01
N LEU A 49 -1.72 37.55 10.97
CA LEU A 49 -2.27 37.05 9.71
C LEU A 49 -1.30 36.08 8.99
N GLY A 50 -0.01 36.45 8.99
CA GLY A 50 1.07 35.63 8.40
C GLY A 50 1.23 34.28 9.10
N ILE A 51 1.22 34.24 10.43
CA ILE A 51 1.30 32.99 11.22
C ILE A 51 0.09 32.11 10.94
N GLY A 52 -1.13 32.68 10.90
CA GLY A 52 -2.34 31.93 10.60
C GLY A 52 -2.33 31.32 9.20
N ALA A 53 -1.98 32.10 8.18
CA ALA A 53 -1.89 31.62 6.80
C ALA A 53 -0.81 30.56 6.61
N ALA A 54 0.40 30.78 7.14
CA ALA A 54 1.49 29.83 7.09
C ALA A 54 1.13 28.52 7.81
N GLY A 55 0.54 28.59 8.99
CA GLY A 55 0.08 27.43 9.74
C GLY A 55 -0.94 26.60 8.97
N CYS A 56 -1.94 27.25 8.33
CA CYS A 56 -2.93 26.56 7.50
C CYS A 56 -2.29 25.84 6.32
N ILE A 57 -1.40 26.50 5.58
CA ILE A 57 -0.72 25.91 4.42
C ILE A 57 0.14 24.70 4.86
N VAL A 58 0.91 24.83 5.93
CA VAL A 58 1.78 23.76 6.44
C VAL A 58 0.92 22.58 6.92
N CYS A 59 -0.12 22.80 7.71
CA CYS A 59 -0.99 21.73 8.20
C CYS A 59 -1.70 21.00 7.05
N CYS A 60 -2.20 21.72 6.05
CA CYS A 60 -2.85 21.11 4.89
C CYS A 60 -1.88 20.31 4.04
N THR A 61 -0.70 20.86 3.72
CA THR A 61 0.30 20.15 2.90
C THR A 61 0.86 18.92 3.62
N VAL A 62 1.24 19.04 4.87
CA VAL A 62 1.75 17.90 5.67
C VAL A 62 0.66 16.88 5.87
N GLY A 63 -0.58 17.29 6.15
CA GLY A 63 -1.73 16.39 6.26
C GLY A 63 -1.97 15.60 4.98
N LEU A 64 -2.02 16.26 3.83
CA LEU A 64 -2.21 15.61 2.53
C LEU A 64 -1.07 14.65 2.19
N LEU A 65 0.18 15.06 2.38
CA LEU A 65 1.35 14.23 2.05
C LEU A 65 1.49 13.01 2.95
N LEU A 66 1.19 13.11 4.25
CA LEU A 66 1.38 12.00 5.20
C LEU A 66 0.16 11.10 5.32
N LEU A 67 -1.06 11.67 5.31
CA LEU A 67 -2.28 10.90 5.56
C LEU A 67 -2.83 10.22 4.32
N THR A 68 -2.78 10.87 3.14
CA THR A 68 -3.37 10.32 1.92
C THR A 68 -2.78 8.94 1.54
N PRO A 69 -1.44 8.76 1.44
CA PRO A 69 -0.87 7.45 1.08
C PRO A 69 -1.16 6.39 2.14
N SER A 70 -1.12 6.78 3.41
CA SER A 70 -1.39 5.86 4.52
C SER A 70 -2.84 5.42 4.59
N ALA A 71 -3.78 6.33 4.32
CA ALA A 71 -5.21 6.04 4.28
C ALA A 71 -5.55 5.11 3.11
N ARG A 72 -4.98 5.36 1.91
CA ARG A 72 -5.16 4.49 0.75
C ARG A 72 -4.63 3.08 1.00
N LYS A 73 -3.44 2.96 1.61
CA LYS A 73 -2.87 1.67 1.99
C LYS A 73 -3.77 0.91 2.99
N CYS A 74 -4.26 1.59 4.02
CA CYS A 74 -5.18 0.99 4.99
C CYS A 74 -6.49 0.54 4.35
N ARG A 75 -7.04 1.32 3.42
CA ARG A 75 -8.27 0.96 2.69
C ARG A 75 -8.05 -0.28 1.83
N LEU A 76 -6.97 -0.31 1.05
CA LEU A 76 -6.61 -1.47 0.21
C LEU A 76 -6.44 -2.74 1.05
N LEU A 77 -5.73 -2.66 2.18
CA LEU A 77 -5.55 -3.79 3.09
C LEU A 77 -6.88 -4.27 3.70
N LYS A 78 -7.81 -3.35 3.98
CA LYS A 78 -9.15 -3.70 4.45
C LYS A 78 -9.96 -4.43 3.37
N GLU A 79 -9.88 -4.01 2.12
CA GLU A 79 -10.53 -4.65 0.97
C GLU A 79 -9.95 -6.05 0.74
N ILE A 80 -8.63 -6.24 0.84
CA ILE A 80 -7.96 -7.55 0.77
C ILE A 80 -8.43 -8.46 1.92
N ALA A 81 -8.51 -7.93 3.14
CA ALA A 81 -8.95 -8.69 4.31
C ALA A 81 -10.43 -9.13 4.23
N SER A 82 -11.26 -8.42 3.46
CA SER A 82 -12.67 -8.80 3.22
C SER A 82 -12.85 -9.99 2.27
N GLY A 83 -11.75 -10.55 1.73
CA GLY A 83 -11.79 -11.77 0.91
C GLY A 83 -12.12 -11.54 -0.57
N LEU A 84 -12.10 -10.30 -1.03
CA LEU A 84 -12.30 -9.93 -2.45
C LEU A 84 -11.05 -10.28 -3.26
N SER A 85 -10.72 -11.57 -3.41
CA SER A 85 -9.60 -12.02 -4.23
C SER A 85 -10.05 -13.09 -5.20
N ALA A 86 -9.63 -12.99 -6.47
CA ALA A 86 -9.76 -14.05 -7.44
C ALA A 86 -8.55 -14.99 -7.34
N SER A 87 -8.77 -16.30 -7.39
CA SER A 87 -7.71 -17.29 -7.36
C SER A 87 -7.61 -17.96 -8.73
N ASP A 88 -6.43 -17.87 -9.33
CA ASP A 88 -6.13 -18.44 -10.63
C ASP A 88 -4.89 -19.34 -10.54
N GLU A 89 -4.89 -20.44 -11.30
CA GLU A 89 -3.70 -21.28 -11.46
C GLU A 89 -2.84 -20.71 -12.59
N LEU A 90 -1.64 -20.27 -12.26
CA LEU A 90 -0.75 -19.55 -13.16
C LEU A 90 0.65 -20.16 -13.17
N LEU A 91 1.32 -20.08 -14.33
CA LEU A 91 2.69 -20.46 -14.53
C LEU A 91 3.58 -19.21 -14.45
N PHE A 92 4.57 -19.20 -13.56
CA PHE A 92 5.50 -18.09 -13.46
C PHE A 92 6.49 -18.08 -14.62
N ILE A 93 6.59 -16.96 -15.33
CA ILE A 93 7.49 -16.77 -16.46
C ILE A 93 8.76 -16.06 -16.02
N SER A 94 8.63 -14.85 -15.52
CA SER A 94 9.77 -13.98 -15.23
C SER A 94 9.45 -12.93 -14.18
N CYS A 95 10.51 -12.41 -13.57
CA CYS A 95 10.44 -11.23 -12.73
C CYS A 95 10.79 -10.00 -13.57
N GLY A 96 9.86 -9.08 -13.70
CA GLY A 96 10.06 -7.78 -14.32
C GLY A 96 10.73 -6.80 -13.36
N GLY A 97 10.78 -5.54 -13.77
CA GLY A 97 11.33 -4.46 -12.95
C GLY A 97 10.47 -4.13 -11.72
N MET A 98 10.91 -3.16 -10.94
CA MET A 98 10.12 -2.60 -9.86
C MET A 98 9.15 -1.54 -10.41
N ARG A 99 7.89 -1.59 -9.96
CA ARG A 99 6.87 -0.58 -10.25
C ARG A 99 6.40 0.06 -8.95
N ASN A 100 6.32 1.37 -8.95
CA ASN A 100 5.71 2.09 -7.83
C ASN A 100 4.18 2.03 -7.99
N PHE A 101 3.51 1.46 -7.00
CA PHE A 101 2.07 1.37 -6.93
C PHE A 101 1.60 1.85 -5.55
N GLU A 102 0.67 2.81 -5.53
CA GLU A 102 0.13 3.40 -4.29
C GLU A 102 1.20 3.78 -3.24
N PHE A 103 2.31 4.37 -3.68
CA PHE A 103 3.43 4.86 -2.86
C PHE A 103 4.32 3.76 -2.21
N SER A 104 4.23 2.53 -2.71
CA SER A 104 5.15 1.44 -2.35
C SER A 104 5.76 0.84 -3.62
N ASN A 105 6.99 0.34 -3.51
CA ASN A 105 7.67 -0.34 -4.60
C ASN A 105 7.29 -1.82 -4.59
N TYR A 106 6.80 -2.30 -5.71
CA TYR A 106 6.40 -3.68 -5.93
C TYR A 106 7.24 -4.29 -7.05
N SER A 107 7.58 -5.55 -6.91
CA SER A 107 8.15 -6.34 -8.00
C SER A 107 7.04 -6.74 -8.98
N VAL A 108 7.24 -6.51 -10.27
CA VAL A 108 6.34 -6.95 -11.32
C VAL A 108 6.65 -8.40 -11.63
N LEU A 109 5.70 -9.29 -11.45
CA LEU A 109 5.81 -10.71 -11.77
C LEU A 109 4.94 -11.02 -12.97
N VAL A 110 5.51 -11.69 -13.98
CA VAL A 110 4.80 -12.07 -15.20
C VAL A 110 4.42 -13.54 -15.10
N PHE A 111 3.14 -13.81 -15.28
CA PHE A 111 2.57 -15.14 -15.25
C PHE A 111 1.85 -15.44 -16.56
N SER A 112 1.86 -16.71 -16.97
CA SER A 112 1.02 -17.25 -18.03
C SER A 112 -0.12 -18.05 -17.43
N GLY A 113 -1.33 -17.81 -17.92
CA GLY A 113 -2.50 -18.58 -17.61
C GLY A 113 -3.15 -19.14 -18.88
N LYS A 114 -4.09 -20.06 -18.71
CA LYS A 114 -4.98 -20.53 -19.80
C LYS A 114 -6.38 -20.06 -19.50
N ASP A 115 -7.01 -19.45 -20.49
CA ASP A 115 -8.42 -19.09 -20.41
C ASP A 115 -9.30 -20.34 -20.59
N GLY A 116 -10.60 -20.26 -20.24
CA GLY A 116 -11.56 -21.33 -20.42
C GLY A 116 -11.61 -21.89 -21.85
N ASP A 117 -11.23 -21.10 -22.85
CA ASP A 117 -11.11 -21.48 -24.26
C ASP A 117 -9.75 -22.13 -24.62
N GLY A 118 -8.86 -22.35 -23.66
CA GLY A 118 -7.54 -22.94 -23.86
C GLY A 118 -6.49 -21.98 -24.44
N ARG A 119 -6.84 -20.71 -24.63
CA ARG A 119 -5.88 -19.69 -25.10
C ARG A 119 -4.93 -19.29 -23.97
N SER A 120 -3.63 -19.24 -24.25
CA SER A 120 -2.66 -18.72 -23.30
C SER A 120 -2.71 -17.19 -23.27
N TYR A 121 -2.71 -16.62 -22.05
CA TYR A 121 -2.59 -15.19 -21.82
C TYR A 121 -1.47 -14.92 -20.85
N GLU A 122 -0.85 -13.75 -20.96
CA GLU A 122 0.13 -13.25 -19.99
C GLU A 122 -0.51 -12.20 -19.12
N ARG A 123 -0.18 -12.24 -17.83
CA ARG A 123 -0.68 -11.30 -16.83
C ARG A 123 0.44 -10.82 -15.94
N GLU A 124 0.56 -9.50 -15.82
CA GLU A 124 1.45 -8.86 -14.86
C GLU A 124 0.76 -8.75 -13.50
N LEU A 125 1.41 -9.25 -12.47
CA LEU A 125 0.97 -9.13 -11.08
C LEU A 125 2.04 -8.46 -10.23
N LEU A 126 1.61 -7.67 -9.27
CA LEU A 126 2.46 -6.93 -8.35
C LEU A 126 2.66 -7.72 -7.06
N PHE A 127 3.91 -7.85 -6.63
CA PHE A 127 4.27 -8.55 -5.41
C PHE A 127 5.11 -7.64 -4.50
N GLU A 128 4.75 -7.57 -3.21
CA GLU A 128 5.50 -6.80 -2.22
C GLU A 128 6.67 -7.66 -1.70
N GLY A 129 7.90 -7.30 -2.05
CA GLY A 129 9.11 -7.99 -1.63
C GLY A 129 9.89 -8.67 -2.75
N LYS A 130 10.78 -9.58 -2.37
CA LYS A 130 11.58 -10.37 -3.32
C LYS A 130 10.74 -11.45 -3.96
N CYS A 131 10.94 -11.69 -5.25
CA CYS A 131 10.26 -12.74 -5.99
C CYS A 131 10.47 -14.12 -5.30
N PRO A 132 9.37 -14.79 -4.89
CA PRO A 132 9.47 -16.09 -4.25
C PRO A 132 9.43 -17.27 -5.24
N PHE A 133 9.22 -16.99 -6.54
CA PHE A 133 9.01 -18.01 -7.57
C PHE A 133 10.24 -18.24 -8.43
N THR A 134 10.37 -19.46 -8.93
CA THR A 134 11.36 -19.84 -9.95
C THR A 134 10.70 -19.94 -11.33
N PRO A 135 11.37 -19.53 -12.43
CA PRO A 135 10.79 -19.62 -13.76
C PRO A 135 10.33 -21.04 -14.10
N GLY A 136 9.10 -21.17 -14.63
CA GLY A 136 8.47 -22.45 -14.93
C GLY A 136 7.71 -23.08 -13.76
N GLU A 137 7.66 -22.45 -12.60
CA GLU A 137 6.93 -22.94 -11.43
C GLU A 137 5.42 -22.65 -11.58
N LYS A 138 4.58 -23.65 -11.31
CA LYS A 138 3.14 -23.49 -11.24
C LYS A 138 2.72 -23.08 -9.83
N ALA A 139 1.84 -22.11 -9.75
CA ALA A 139 1.31 -21.64 -8.48
C ALA A 139 -0.16 -21.25 -8.58
N VAL A 140 -0.91 -21.54 -7.53
CA VAL A 140 -2.24 -20.96 -7.34
C VAL A 140 -2.07 -19.60 -6.69
N ILE A 141 -2.49 -18.56 -7.39
CA ILE A 141 -2.30 -17.17 -6.97
C ILE A 141 -3.64 -16.53 -6.73
N SER A 142 -3.81 -15.98 -5.54
CA SER A 142 -4.94 -15.11 -5.23
C SER A 142 -4.51 -13.67 -5.44
N SER A 143 -5.22 -12.94 -6.29
CA SER A 143 -4.91 -11.55 -6.61
C SER A 143 -6.13 -10.64 -6.43
N TYR A 144 -5.85 -9.39 -6.02
CA TYR A 144 -6.83 -8.32 -5.92
C TYR A 144 -6.27 -7.06 -6.58
N ARG A 145 -6.94 -6.53 -7.60
CA ARG A 145 -6.50 -5.37 -8.40
C ARG A 145 -5.08 -5.50 -8.96
N GLY A 146 -4.69 -6.73 -9.35
CA GLY A 146 -3.35 -7.00 -9.83
C GLY A 146 -2.28 -7.16 -8.74
N LEU A 147 -2.65 -7.12 -7.47
CA LEU A 147 -1.76 -7.35 -6.34
C LEU A 147 -1.89 -8.79 -5.85
N ILE A 148 -0.78 -9.48 -5.66
CA ILE A 148 -0.78 -10.84 -5.12
C ILE A 148 -1.08 -10.76 -3.62
N THR A 149 -2.18 -11.37 -3.20
CA THR A 149 -2.63 -11.38 -1.80
C THR A 149 -2.26 -12.66 -1.07
N ALA A 150 -2.26 -13.77 -1.79
CA ALA A 150 -1.82 -15.06 -1.29
C ALA A 150 -1.34 -15.94 -2.45
N TYR A 151 -0.49 -16.91 -2.15
CA TYR A 151 -0.03 -17.88 -3.13
C TYR A 151 0.18 -19.25 -2.50
N GLU A 152 0.08 -20.28 -3.33
CA GLU A 152 0.42 -21.65 -2.98
C GLU A 152 1.24 -22.25 -4.13
N ARG A 153 2.45 -22.69 -3.80
CA ARG A 153 3.33 -23.32 -4.79
C ARG A 153 2.87 -24.75 -5.00
N GLN A 154 2.64 -25.10 -6.23
CA GLN A 154 2.56 -26.49 -6.60
C GLN A 154 3.99 -27.00 -6.79
N LEU A 155 4.58 -27.56 -5.74
CA LEU A 155 5.81 -28.33 -5.87
C LEU A 155 5.51 -29.41 -6.91
N GLY A 156 6.12 -29.30 -8.09
CA GLY A 156 5.97 -30.29 -9.16
C GLY A 156 6.20 -31.64 -8.55
N GLY A 157 5.14 -32.47 -8.54
CA GLY A 157 5.29 -33.85 -8.11
C GLY A 157 6.42 -34.44 -8.92
N GLU A 158 7.43 -34.96 -8.23
CA GLU A 158 8.37 -35.88 -8.80
C GLU A 158 7.55 -36.94 -9.53
N SER A 159 7.57 -36.88 -10.86
CA SER A 159 7.11 -37.99 -11.68
C SER A 159 8.09 -39.13 -11.38
N ASN A 160 7.73 -39.96 -10.42
CA ASN A 160 8.30 -41.28 -10.32
C ASN A 160 8.04 -42.00 -11.66
N CYS A 161 9.05 -42.05 -12.52
CA CYS A 161 9.22 -43.10 -13.53
C CYS A 161 9.94 -44.26 -12.89
#